data_76a4e0d0ddc858ea07aa8887907b01c9
#
_entry.id   76a4e0d0ddc858ea07aa8887907b01c9
#
_cell.length_a   1.000
_cell.length_b   1.000
_cell.length_c   1.000
_cell.angle_alpha   90.00
_cell.angle_beta   90.00
_cell.angle_gamma   90.00
#
_symmetry.space_group_name_H-M   'P 1'
#
loop_
_entity.id
_entity.type
_entity.pdbx_description
1 polymer ?
#
loop_
_entity_poly.entity_id
_entity_poly.type
_entity_poly.pdbx_seq_one_letter_code
_entity_poly.pdbx_strand_id
1 'polypeptide(L)'
;LVLAHSSQMVEGTELPEGLEPLALMLMTDVIREEAPDTLAFFESQEVDLKVISGDDPVTVAAIAKRAGLKNADRYVDATTLTSDEMLQDAVAEYSVFGRVTPQQKKSMVQALQSQGHTVAMTGDGVNDVLALKEADCSIAMAQGSDAAKNIANVVLLDSNFASMPHIVNQGRRVVNNIRTAASMFLI
;
A
#
# COMPACT_ATOMS: atom_id res chain seq x y z
N LEU A 1 -15.27 3.10 -18.09
CA LEU A 1 -16.16 4.25 -18.33
C LEU A 1 -17.00 4.00 -19.56
N VAL A 2 -18.26 4.41 -19.52
CA VAL A 2 -19.15 4.35 -20.68
C VAL A 2 -19.42 5.79 -21.12
N LEU A 3 -19.19 6.07 -22.41
CA LEU A 3 -19.64 7.28 -23.04
C LEU A 3 -20.99 6.99 -23.70
N ALA A 4 -22.01 7.74 -23.32
CA ALA A 4 -23.35 7.59 -23.87
C ALA A 4 -23.89 8.95 -24.33
N HIS A 5 -24.75 8.92 -25.32
CA HIS A 5 -25.50 10.08 -25.83
C HIS A 5 -26.91 10.07 -25.27
N SER A 6 -27.43 11.25 -24.94
CA SER A 6 -28.83 11.48 -24.61
C SER A 6 -29.37 12.62 -25.46
N SER A 7 -30.59 12.48 -25.94
CA SER A 7 -31.31 13.56 -26.56
C SER A 7 -31.96 14.50 -25.52
N GLN A 8 -31.96 14.09 -24.24
CA GLN A 8 -32.47 14.88 -23.13
C GLN A 8 -31.32 15.59 -22.41
N MET A 9 -31.61 16.80 -21.91
CA MET A 9 -30.62 17.54 -21.10
C MET A 9 -30.41 16.84 -19.75
N VAL A 10 -29.15 16.69 -19.34
CA VAL A 10 -28.80 16.12 -18.04
C VAL A 10 -29.06 17.19 -16.98
N GLU A 11 -29.99 16.95 -16.08
CA GLU A 11 -30.28 17.80 -14.94
C GLU A 11 -29.91 17.09 -13.64
N GLY A 12 -28.98 17.68 -12.89
CA GLY A 12 -28.50 17.10 -11.62
C GLY A 12 -27.58 15.88 -11.77
N THR A 13 -27.73 14.90 -10.90
CA THR A 13 -26.90 13.69 -10.83
C THR A 13 -27.60 12.43 -11.33
N GLU A 14 -28.86 12.53 -11.72
CA GLU A 14 -29.61 11.39 -12.25
C GLU A 14 -29.35 11.18 -13.73
N LEU A 15 -29.23 9.92 -14.12
CA LEU A 15 -29.03 9.57 -15.53
C LEU A 15 -30.35 9.70 -16.27
N PRO A 16 -30.38 10.38 -17.44
CA PRO A 16 -31.60 10.50 -18.26
C PRO A 16 -31.99 9.13 -18.83
N GLU A 17 -33.27 8.96 -19.10
CA GLU A 17 -33.79 7.80 -19.81
C GLU A 17 -33.36 7.81 -21.29
N GLY A 18 -33.26 6.60 -21.88
CA GLY A 18 -32.98 6.45 -23.31
C GLY A 18 -31.52 6.74 -23.69
N LEU A 19 -30.57 6.47 -22.79
CA LEU A 19 -29.15 6.58 -23.08
C LEU A 19 -28.70 5.57 -24.15
N GLU A 20 -28.07 6.09 -25.21
CA GLU A 20 -27.44 5.29 -26.27
C GLU A 20 -25.93 5.18 -26.00
N PRO A 21 -25.37 4.00 -25.71
CA PRO A 21 -23.94 3.84 -25.48
C PRO A 21 -23.18 4.04 -26.81
N LEU A 22 -22.21 4.95 -26.81
CA LEU A 22 -21.38 5.28 -27.97
C LEU A 22 -20.01 4.59 -27.90
N ALA A 23 -19.42 4.53 -26.71
CA ALA A 23 -18.10 3.95 -26.51
C ALA A 23 -17.92 3.39 -25.09
N LEU A 24 -17.12 2.33 -24.99
CA LEU A 24 -16.63 1.77 -23.74
C LEU A 24 -15.12 2.03 -23.63
N MET A 25 -14.70 2.79 -22.61
CA MET A 25 -13.29 2.99 -22.28
C MET A 25 -12.89 2.03 -21.16
N LEU A 26 -11.98 1.13 -21.48
CA LEU A 26 -11.35 0.23 -20.52
C LEU A 26 -10.02 0.85 -20.07
N MET A 27 -9.89 1.08 -18.78
CA MET A 27 -8.65 1.53 -18.17
C MET A 27 -8.12 0.41 -17.29
N THR A 28 -6.85 0.08 -17.43
CA THR A 28 -6.17 -0.92 -16.61
C THR A 28 -4.87 -0.33 -16.10
N ASP A 29 -4.54 -0.62 -14.84
CA ASP A 29 -3.24 -0.26 -14.30
C ASP A 29 -2.13 -1.09 -14.96
N VAL A 30 -1.04 -0.42 -15.30
CA VAL A 30 0.18 -1.04 -15.78
C VAL A 30 1.04 -1.36 -14.56
N ILE A 31 1.23 -2.66 -14.33
CA ILE A 31 2.13 -3.13 -13.28
C ILE A 31 3.57 -2.94 -13.76
N ARG A 32 4.42 -2.38 -12.91
CA ARG A 32 5.85 -2.22 -13.21
C ARG A 32 6.50 -3.59 -13.36
N GLU A 33 7.42 -3.71 -14.32
CA GLU A 33 8.08 -4.99 -14.63
C GLU A 33 8.86 -5.55 -13.44
N GLU A 34 9.41 -4.69 -12.59
CA GLU A 34 10.21 -5.06 -11.43
C GLU A 34 9.37 -5.43 -10.19
N ALA A 35 8.05 -5.20 -10.22
CA ALA A 35 7.20 -5.44 -9.06
C ALA A 35 7.21 -6.90 -8.57
N PRO A 36 7.10 -7.93 -9.42
CA PRO A 36 7.13 -9.32 -8.97
C PRO A 36 8.44 -9.68 -8.28
N ASP A 37 9.58 -9.26 -8.83
CA ASP A 37 10.90 -9.56 -8.25
C ASP A 37 11.09 -8.85 -6.90
N THR A 38 10.57 -7.63 -6.78
CA THR A 38 10.60 -6.85 -5.54
C THR A 38 9.79 -7.52 -4.44
N LEU A 39 8.56 -7.96 -4.76
CA LEU A 39 7.71 -8.67 -3.80
C LEU A 39 8.35 -10.00 -3.38
N ALA A 40 8.86 -10.79 -4.35
CA ALA A 40 9.56 -12.04 -4.08
C ALA A 40 10.81 -11.84 -3.19
N PHE A 41 11.55 -10.74 -3.38
CA PHE A 41 12.67 -10.38 -2.49
C PHE A 41 12.20 -10.25 -1.05
N PHE A 42 11.17 -9.44 -0.79
CA PHE A 42 10.67 -9.22 0.58
C PHE A 42 10.12 -10.50 1.21
N GLU A 43 9.40 -11.31 0.44
CA GLU A 43 8.94 -12.62 0.89
C GLU A 43 10.11 -13.54 1.28
N SER A 44 11.20 -13.54 0.50
CA SER A 44 12.42 -14.31 0.82
C SER A 44 13.13 -13.84 2.09
N GLN A 45 12.82 -12.62 2.53
CA GLN A 45 13.29 -12.03 3.79
C GLN A 45 12.30 -12.22 4.96
N GLU A 46 11.29 -13.07 4.78
CA GLU A 46 10.23 -13.34 5.76
C GLU A 46 9.43 -12.09 6.15
N VAL A 47 9.29 -11.15 5.21
CA VAL A 47 8.43 -9.98 5.38
C VAL A 47 7.01 -10.31 4.92
N ASP A 48 6.03 -10.14 5.81
CA ASP A 48 4.61 -10.25 5.48
C ASP A 48 4.14 -8.98 4.77
N LEU A 49 3.77 -9.11 3.51
CA LEU A 49 3.37 -8.00 2.66
C LEU A 49 1.86 -7.81 2.70
N LYS A 50 1.43 -6.58 2.95
CA LYS A 50 0.02 -6.20 2.96
C LYS A 50 -0.22 -5.02 2.01
N VAL A 51 -1.32 -5.08 1.27
CA VAL A 51 -1.78 -3.99 0.39
C VAL A 51 -2.99 -3.32 1.01
N ILE A 52 -2.89 -2.00 1.21
CA ILE A 52 -3.94 -1.19 1.84
C ILE A 52 -4.31 -0.07 0.88
N SER A 53 -5.54 -0.10 0.34
CA SER A 53 -6.03 0.88 -0.63
C SER A 53 -7.39 1.46 -0.24
N GLY A 54 -7.67 2.68 -0.72
CA GLY A 54 -9.01 3.26 -0.69
C GLY A 54 -9.95 2.73 -1.76
N ASP A 55 -9.41 1.98 -2.75
CA ASP A 55 -10.16 1.47 -3.89
C ASP A 55 -10.96 0.19 -3.55
N ASP A 56 -11.74 -0.26 -4.51
CA ASP A 56 -12.55 -1.48 -4.38
C ASP A 56 -11.67 -2.71 -4.12
N PRO A 57 -11.98 -3.53 -3.09
CA PRO A 57 -11.12 -4.64 -2.66
C PRO A 57 -10.91 -5.71 -3.73
N VAL A 58 -11.90 -5.97 -4.59
CA VAL A 58 -11.79 -6.96 -5.67
C VAL A 58 -10.79 -6.47 -6.71
N THR A 59 -10.86 -5.18 -7.07
CA THR A 59 -9.93 -4.55 -8.00
C THR A 59 -8.50 -4.57 -7.46
N VAL A 60 -8.33 -4.17 -6.20
CA VAL A 60 -7.02 -4.16 -5.53
C VAL A 60 -6.43 -5.57 -5.46
N ALA A 61 -7.23 -6.56 -5.09
CA ALA A 61 -6.81 -7.97 -5.04
C ALA A 61 -6.38 -8.50 -6.42
N ALA A 62 -7.12 -8.16 -7.47
CA ALA A 62 -6.78 -8.55 -8.83
C ALA A 62 -5.44 -7.95 -9.29
N ILE A 63 -5.20 -6.66 -8.97
CA ILE A 63 -3.92 -5.98 -9.26
C ILE A 63 -2.78 -6.59 -8.44
N ALA A 64 -2.98 -6.78 -7.14
CA ALA A 64 -1.98 -7.38 -6.24
C ALA A 64 -1.59 -8.80 -6.69
N LYS A 65 -2.56 -9.60 -7.12
CA LYS A 65 -2.32 -10.95 -7.68
C LYS A 65 -1.49 -10.89 -8.96
N ARG A 66 -1.82 -9.98 -9.87
CA ARG A 66 -1.04 -9.76 -11.10
C ARG A 66 0.38 -9.27 -10.83
N ALA A 67 0.56 -8.49 -9.77
CA ALA A 67 1.88 -8.04 -9.31
C ALA A 67 2.69 -9.15 -8.62
N GLY A 68 2.10 -10.32 -8.34
CA GLY A 68 2.79 -11.46 -7.74
C GLY A 68 2.67 -11.54 -6.22
N LEU A 69 1.79 -10.75 -5.58
CA LEU A 69 1.57 -10.85 -4.14
C LEU A 69 0.98 -12.23 -3.77
N LYS A 70 1.62 -12.93 -2.84
CA LYS A 70 1.07 -14.17 -2.26
C LYS A 70 -0.18 -13.87 -1.46
N ASN A 71 -1.13 -14.81 -1.47
CA ASN A 71 -2.39 -14.69 -0.74
C ASN A 71 -3.20 -13.43 -1.11
N ALA A 72 -3.02 -12.88 -2.32
CA ALA A 72 -3.82 -11.74 -2.80
C ALA A 72 -5.33 -12.04 -2.90
N ASP A 73 -5.71 -13.30 -2.90
CA ASP A 73 -7.08 -13.80 -2.81
C ASP A 73 -7.68 -13.66 -1.41
N ARG A 74 -6.84 -13.46 -0.37
CA ARG A 74 -7.28 -13.11 0.98
C ARG A 74 -7.45 -11.59 1.08
N TYR A 75 -8.61 -11.12 0.64
CA TYR A 75 -8.94 -9.70 0.68
C TYR A 75 -10.20 -9.43 1.49
N VAL A 76 -10.31 -8.21 2.00
CA VAL A 76 -11.46 -7.76 2.79
C VAL A 76 -11.85 -6.33 2.44
N ASP A 77 -13.15 -6.04 2.52
CA ASP A 77 -13.70 -4.69 2.45
C ASP A 77 -13.63 -4.05 3.85
N ALA A 78 -12.80 -3.03 4.02
CA ALA A 78 -12.59 -2.37 5.31
C ALA A 78 -13.84 -1.66 5.85
N THR A 79 -14.85 -1.43 5.02
CA THR A 79 -16.15 -0.89 5.48
C THR A 79 -16.91 -1.89 6.37
N THR A 80 -16.59 -3.18 6.29
CA THR A 80 -17.18 -4.23 7.14
C THR A 80 -16.50 -4.35 8.50
N LEU A 81 -15.30 -3.78 8.65
CA LEU A 81 -14.51 -3.82 9.89
C LEU A 81 -14.92 -2.65 10.78
N THR A 82 -15.95 -2.85 11.59
CA THR A 82 -16.60 -1.79 12.37
C THR A 82 -16.04 -1.64 13.79
N SER A 83 -15.22 -2.58 14.26
CA SER A 83 -14.58 -2.52 15.58
C SER A 83 -13.07 -2.74 15.49
N ASP A 84 -12.33 -2.25 16.51
CA ASP A 84 -10.88 -2.46 16.59
C ASP A 84 -10.51 -3.93 16.73
N GLU A 85 -11.33 -4.73 17.38
CA GLU A 85 -11.14 -6.19 17.49
C GLU A 85 -11.22 -6.87 16.12
N MET A 86 -12.26 -6.56 15.33
CA MET A 86 -12.39 -7.07 13.96
C MET A 86 -11.19 -6.67 13.09
N LEU A 87 -10.68 -5.47 13.29
CA LEU A 87 -9.52 -4.98 12.54
C LEU A 87 -8.23 -5.70 12.97
N GLN A 88 -8.06 -5.99 14.27
CA GLN A 88 -6.93 -6.78 14.78
C GLN A 88 -6.91 -8.20 14.22
N ASP A 89 -8.07 -8.85 14.15
CA ASP A 89 -8.19 -10.18 13.57
C ASP A 89 -7.94 -10.13 12.05
N ALA A 90 -8.52 -9.13 11.38
CA ALA A 90 -8.38 -8.96 9.94
C ALA A 90 -6.92 -8.73 9.49
N VAL A 91 -6.10 -7.97 10.23
CA VAL A 91 -4.70 -7.75 9.84
C VAL A 91 -3.85 -9.01 9.95
N ALA A 92 -4.26 -10.00 10.76
CA ALA A 92 -3.61 -11.31 10.81
C ALA A 92 -4.06 -12.23 9.67
N GLU A 93 -5.32 -12.14 9.24
CA GLU A 93 -5.92 -13.07 8.29
C GLU A 93 -5.74 -12.64 6.83
N TYR A 94 -5.93 -11.33 6.53
CA TYR A 94 -6.00 -10.82 5.16
C TYR A 94 -4.69 -10.16 4.71
N SER A 95 -4.40 -10.25 3.41
CA SER A 95 -3.24 -9.62 2.78
C SER A 95 -3.61 -8.37 1.99
N VAL A 96 -4.89 -8.21 1.61
CA VAL A 96 -5.36 -7.08 0.81
C VAL A 96 -6.58 -6.45 1.47
N PHE A 97 -6.53 -5.12 1.61
CA PHE A 97 -7.58 -4.32 2.23
C PHE A 97 -8.04 -3.25 1.25
N GLY A 98 -9.33 -3.24 0.92
CA GLY A 98 -9.94 -2.23 0.07
C GLY A 98 -10.86 -1.30 0.85
N ARG A 99 -11.19 -0.14 0.27
CA ARG A 99 -12.05 0.91 0.86
C ARG A 99 -11.60 1.38 2.24
N VAL A 100 -10.29 1.38 2.48
CA VAL A 100 -9.68 1.74 3.76
C VAL A 100 -9.64 3.25 3.93
N THR A 101 -10.15 3.74 5.05
CA THR A 101 -10.04 5.16 5.43
C THR A 101 -8.66 5.49 6.00
N PRO A 102 -8.22 6.76 5.99
CA PRO A 102 -6.95 7.16 6.60
C PRO A 102 -6.80 6.77 8.07
N GLN A 103 -7.90 6.82 8.83
CA GLN A 103 -7.91 6.42 10.23
C GLN A 103 -7.73 4.92 10.38
N GLN A 104 -8.41 4.13 9.56
CA GLN A 104 -8.24 2.67 9.58
C GLN A 104 -6.82 2.26 9.18
N LYS A 105 -6.17 2.96 8.22
CA LYS A 105 -4.75 2.70 7.89
C LYS A 105 -3.85 2.83 9.13
N LYS A 106 -4.05 3.88 9.92
CA LYS A 106 -3.35 4.06 11.20
C LYS A 106 -3.64 2.92 12.17
N SER A 107 -4.92 2.60 12.39
CA SER A 107 -5.33 1.52 13.31
C SER A 107 -4.78 0.15 12.88
N MET A 108 -4.65 -0.12 11.58
CA MET A 108 -4.00 -1.34 11.07
C MET A 108 -2.52 -1.43 11.44
N VAL A 109 -1.78 -0.32 11.34
CA VAL A 109 -0.37 -0.26 11.78
C VAL A 109 -0.29 -0.55 13.28
N GLN A 110 -1.13 0.10 14.09
CA GLN A 110 -1.17 -0.12 15.53
C GLN A 110 -1.54 -1.55 15.91
N ALA A 111 -2.49 -2.16 15.18
CA ALA A 111 -2.89 -3.55 15.38
C ALA A 111 -1.72 -4.52 15.13
N LEU A 112 -0.97 -4.34 14.04
CA LEU A 112 0.22 -5.14 13.75
C LEU A 112 1.31 -4.96 14.82
N GLN A 113 1.57 -3.72 15.25
CA GLN A 113 2.53 -3.43 16.31
C GLN A 113 2.13 -4.07 17.65
N SER A 114 0.83 -4.05 18.00
CA SER A 114 0.32 -4.70 19.21
C SER A 114 0.49 -6.23 19.21
N GLN A 115 0.55 -6.82 18.03
CA GLN A 115 0.85 -8.25 17.82
C GLN A 115 2.36 -8.56 17.83
N GLY A 116 3.21 -7.55 18.06
CA GLY A 116 4.66 -7.70 18.16
C GLY A 116 5.42 -7.58 16.84
N HIS A 117 4.75 -7.13 15.77
CA HIS A 117 5.40 -6.91 14.49
C HIS A 117 6.09 -5.54 14.41
N THR A 118 7.23 -5.48 13.73
CA THR A 118 7.83 -4.22 13.28
C THR A 118 7.25 -3.86 11.93
N VAL A 119 6.64 -2.69 11.83
CA VAL A 119 5.84 -2.30 10.67
C VAL A 119 6.56 -1.24 9.84
N ALA A 120 6.79 -1.54 8.57
CA ALA A 120 7.17 -0.55 7.57
C ALA A 120 5.93 -0.14 6.76
N MET A 121 5.68 1.16 6.64
CA MET A 121 4.55 1.71 5.85
C MET A 121 5.09 2.50 4.67
N THR A 122 4.61 2.18 3.49
CA THR A 122 4.89 2.95 2.27
C THR A 122 3.62 3.69 1.84
N GLY A 123 3.76 4.97 1.55
CA GLY A 123 2.62 5.79 1.09
C GLY A 123 3.09 7.03 0.34
N ASP A 124 2.22 7.59 -0.49
CA ASP A 124 2.51 8.77 -1.31
C ASP A 124 1.47 9.89 -1.13
N GLY A 125 0.32 9.56 -0.57
CA GLY A 125 -0.81 10.46 -0.41
C GLY A 125 -0.89 11.15 0.96
N VAL A 126 -1.68 12.23 1.02
CA VAL A 126 -2.06 12.88 2.28
C VAL A 126 -2.83 11.91 3.19
N ASN A 127 -3.56 10.98 2.58
CA ASN A 127 -4.33 9.95 3.28
C ASN A 127 -3.47 8.92 4.03
N ASP A 128 -2.16 8.85 3.71
CA ASP A 128 -1.23 7.91 4.33
C ASP A 128 -0.47 8.53 5.52
N VAL A 129 -0.55 9.85 5.70
CA VAL A 129 0.20 10.61 6.69
C VAL A 129 0.05 10.04 8.10
N LEU A 130 -1.17 9.68 8.50
CA LEU A 130 -1.43 9.14 9.84
C LEU A 130 -0.75 7.77 10.04
N ALA A 131 -0.83 6.90 9.04
CA ALA A 131 -0.20 5.57 9.09
C ALA A 131 1.32 5.65 8.98
N LEU A 132 1.84 6.53 8.10
CA LEU A 132 3.29 6.78 7.97
C LEU A 132 3.89 7.27 9.29
N LYS A 133 3.20 8.16 10.00
CA LYS A 133 3.66 8.67 11.30
C LYS A 133 3.66 7.61 12.40
N GLU A 134 2.75 6.66 12.34
CA GLU A 134 2.59 5.57 13.32
C GLU A 134 3.59 4.44 13.12
N ALA A 135 3.98 4.17 11.88
CA ALA A 135 4.85 3.05 11.52
C ALA A 135 6.27 3.19 12.11
N ASP A 136 6.91 2.04 12.40
CA ASP A 136 8.30 1.98 12.86
C ASP A 136 9.29 2.44 11.79
N CYS A 137 8.95 2.22 10.51
CA CYS A 137 9.69 2.74 9.36
C CYS A 137 8.71 3.26 8.31
N SER A 138 8.81 4.53 7.98
CA SER A 138 7.95 5.16 6.99
C SER A 138 8.72 5.51 5.73
N ILE A 139 8.13 5.21 4.57
CA ILE A 139 8.71 5.36 3.24
C ILE A 139 7.75 6.18 2.39
N ALA A 140 8.24 7.29 1.85
CA ALA A 140 7.46 8.13 0.93
C ALA A 140 8.08 8.14 -0.47
N MET A 141 7.23 8.42 -1.46
CA MET A 141 7.67 8.64 -2.85
C MET A 141 7.96 10.11 -3.09
N ALA A 142 9.02 10.43 -3.86
CA ALA A 142 9.37 11.83 -4.16
C ALA A 142 8.25 12.57 -4.91
N GLN A 143 7.49 11.85 -5.74
CA GLN A 143 6.33 12.40 -6.46
C GLN A 143 5.06 12.46 -5.59
N GLY A 144 5.10 11.95 -4.36
CA GLY A 144 4.01 12.00 -3.41
C GLY A 144 3.82 13.39 -2.79
N SER A 145 2.86 13.47 -1.87
CA SER A 145 2.53 14.70 -1.17
C SER A 145 3.68 15.20 -0.30
N ASP A 146 3.85 16.53 -0.19
CA ASP A 146 4.86 17.10 0.70
C ASP A 146 4.63 16.72 2.16
N ALA A 147 3.37 16.54 2.55
CA ALA A 147 3.02 16.08 3.89
C ALA A 147 3.59 14.68 4.19
N ALA A 148 3.48 13.74 3.26
CA ALA A 148 4.05 12.40 3.40
C ALA A 148 5.58 12.44 3.44
N LYS A 149 6.22 13.21 2.53
CA LYS A 149 7.68 13.35 2.47
C LYS A 149 8.28 13.93 3.75
N ASN A 150 7.61 14.93 4.35
CA ASN A 150 8.11 15.62 5.53
C ASN A 150 8.11 14.76 6.80
N ILE A 151 7.29 13.71 6.86
CA ILE A 151 7.19 12.82 8.02
C ILE A 151 7.88 11.47 7.81
N ALA A 152 8.19 11.10 6.57
CA ALA A 152 8.79 9.82 6.26
C ALA A 152 10.26 9.74 6.72
N ASN A 153 10.66 8.55 7.21
CA ASN A 153 12.04 8.25 7.54
C ASN A 153 12.91 8.12 6.28
N VAL A 154 12.32 7.64 5.19
CA VAL A 154 12.98 7.44 3.89
C VAL A 154 12.13 8.05 2.79
N VAL A 155 12.76 8.76 1.85
CA VAL A 155 12.10 9.25 0.63
C VAL A 155 12.78 8.63 -0.58
N LEU A 156 12.01 7.88 -1.40
CA LEU A 156 12.51 7.30 -2.65
C LEU A 156 12.49 8.36 -3.75
N LEU A 157 13.68 8.85 -4.11
CA LEU A 157 13.85 9.95 -5.06
C LEU A 157 13.44 9.58 -6.48
N ASP A 158 13.57 8.32 -6.85
CA ASP A 158 13.12 7.76 -8.13
C ASP A 158 11.64 7.37 -8.14
N SER A 159 10.96 7.52 -6.99
CA SER A 159 9.56 7.10 -6.81
C SER A 159 9.31 5.65 -7.22
N ASN A 160 10.32 4.80 -7.07
CA ASN A 160 10.24 3.37 -7.43
C ASN A 160 10.54 2.47 -6.23
N PHE A 161 9.52 1.71 -5.80
CA PHE A 161 9.66 0.77 -4.68
C PHE A 161 10.67 -0.35 -4.97
N ALA A 162 10.97 -0.62 -6.24
CA ALA A 162 11.99 -1.61 -6.64
C ALA A 162 13.41 -1.23 -6.20
N SER A 163 13.66 0.00 -5.77
CA SER A 163 14.93 0.42 -5.16
C SER A 163 15.11 -0.08 -3.71
N MET A 164 14.02 -0.49 -3.04
CA MET A 164 14.04 -0.91 -1.64
C MET A 164 14.95 -2.12 -1.35
N PRO A 165 15.00 -3.19 -2.15
CA PRO A 165 15.94 -4.29 -1.94
C PRO A 165 17.39 -3.83 -1.83
N HIS A 166 17.79 -2.87 -2.68
CA HIS A 166 19.14 -2.28 -2.63
C HIS A 166 19.36 -1.50 -1.33
N ILE A 167 18.38 -0.67 -0.93
CA ILE A 167 18.45 0.13 0.31
C ILE A 167 18.57 -0.79 1.53
N VAL A 168 17.76 -1.84 1.61
CA VAL A 168 17.83 -2.83 2.70
C VAL A 168 19.20 -3.50 2.78
N ASN A 169 19.76 -3.91 1.64
CA ASN A 169 21.08 -4.54 1.59
C ASN A 169 22.19 -3.56 2.02
N GLN A 170 22.12 -2.28 1.63
CA GLN A 170 23.05 -1.26 2.08
C GLN A 170 22.91 -0.99 3.59
N GLY A 171 21.70 -0.89 4.11
CA GLY A 171 21.45 -0.73 5.55
C GLY A 171 22.06 -1.88 6.36
N ARG A 172 21.85 -3.12 5.95
CA ARG A 172 22.47 -4.30 6.59
C ARG A 172 23.99 -4.24 6.57
N ARG A 173 24.58 -3.81 5.45
CA ARG A 173 26.02 -3.65 5.32
C ARG A 173 26.57 -2.61 6.31
N VAL A 174 25.88 -1.47 6.46
CA VAL A 174 26.25 -0.42 7.42
C VAL A 174 26.17 -0.95 8.85
N VAL A 175 25.09 -1.62 9.23
CA VAL A 175 24.92 -2.22 10.57
C VAL A 175 26.02 -3.23 10.85
N ASN A 176 26.34 -4.11 9.90
CA ASN A 176 27.41 -5.08 10.07
C ASN A 176 28.79 -4.44 10.24
N ASN A 177 29.10 -3.38 9.48
CA ASN A 177 30.34 -2.63 9.60
C ASN A 177 30.45 -1.96 10.99
N ILE A 178 29.36 -1.36 11.49
CA ILE A 178 29.33 -0.75 12.83
C ILE A 178 29.53 -1.82 13.91
N ARG A 179 28.86 -2.96 13.81
CA ARG A 179 29.04 -4.08 14.77
C ARG A 179 30.48 -4.58 14.79
N THR A 180 31.08 -4.77 13.61
CA THR A 180 32.48 -5.20 13.49
C THR A 180 33.42 -4.20 14.12
N ALA A 181 33.27 -2.91 13.81
CA ALA A 181 34.08 -1.84 14.40
C ALA A 181 33.91 -1.79 15.93
N ALA A 182 32.67 -1.81 16.42
CA ALA A 182 32.38 -1.78 17.85
C ALA A 182 32.98 -2.99 18.59
N SER A 183 32.91 -4.19 18.02
CA SER A 183 33.52 -5.38 18.64
C SER A 183 35.04 -5.32 18.72
N MET A 184 35.70 -4.61 17.78
CA MET A 184 37.17 -4.39 17.87
C MET A 184 37.57 -3.42 18.99
N PHE A 185 36.68 -2.56 19.46
CA PHE A 185 36.95 -1.63 20.56
C PHE A 185 36.55 -2.20 21.95
N LEU A 186 35.78 -3.27 21.97
CA LEU A 186 35.26 -3.89 23.21
C LEU A 186 36.09 -5.12 23.67
N ILE A 187 37.08 -5.52 22.88
CA ILE A 187 38.08 -6.57 23.20
C ILE A 187 39.40 -5.93 23.61
#